data_f3835635e2c93f28e325d532298db46a
#
_entry.id   f3835635e2c93f28e325d532298db46a
#
_cell.length_a   1.000
_cell.length_b   1.000
_cell.length_c   1.000
_cell.angle_alpha   90.00
_cell.angle_beta   90.00
_cell.angle_gamma   90.00
#
_symmetry.space_group_name_H-M   'P 1'
#
loop_
_entity.id
_entity.type
_entity.pdbx_description
1 polymer ?
#
loop_
_entity_poly.entity_id
_entity_poly.type
_entity_poly.pdbx_seq_one_letter_code
_entity_poly.pdbx_strand_id
1 'polypeptide(L)'
;MTMTTHEDGHDPTAATGGHGPDGTAGAKAVRPLDRIERRVFGVLIEKAKTTPDQYPLSLNAVVTGCNQKSNRDPVMNLDEEQVARGLAALRQCGAAAEVFGNGRLARYRHLGYEWLGVGKEELSILGELLLRGEQSEGDLRGRASRMDPIADLATLRAHLDRLAERGLIVWRSPPGRGRLLTHGLLPAEESQGSHWPPATAAQREAVTSGGDSLPVAAASDADTLDALERRVADLERTVAEVLERLAAVERAGSVGR
;
A
#
# COMPACT_ATOMS: atom_id res chain seq x y z
N MET A 1 37.63 10.84 -75.01
CA MET A 1 38.43 12.04 -75.03
C MET A 1 37.98 12.86 -73.84
N THR A 2 38.86 12.93 -72.98
CA THR A 2 39.33 13.82 -71.87
C THR A 2 38.50 13.78 -70.57
N MET A 3 39.20 13.23 -69.63
CA MET A 3 39.31 13.48 -68.17
C MET A 3 39.06 14.92 -67.77
N THR A 4 38.47 15.15 -66.63
CA THR A 4 39.13 15.93 -65.57
C THR A 4 38.47 15.61 -64.20
N THR A 5 39.27 15.14 -63.28
CA THR A 5 39.10 15.01 -61.84
C THR A 5 38.99 16.40 -61.21
N HIS A 6 38.17 16.54 -60.17
CA HIS A 6 38.44 17.49 -59.09
C HIS A 6 37.97 16.90 -57.76
N GLU A 7 38.94 16.54 -56.93
CA GLU A 7 38.84 16.39 -55.51
C GLU A 7 38.70 17.78 -54.88
N ASP A 8 37.81 17.94 -53.93
CA ASP A 8 38.07 18.81 -52.81
C ASP A 8 37.24 18.36 -51.59
N GLY A 9 37.99 18.16 -50.53
CA GLY A 9 37.54 17.69 -49.27
C GLY A 9 36.68 18.70 -48.51
N HIS A 10 35.75 18.20 -47.76
CA HIS A 10 35.14 18.97 -46.69
C HIS A 10 35.02 18.10 -45.44
N ASP A 11 35.71 18.53 -44.43
CA ASP A 11 35.81 18.06 -43.06
C ASP A 11 34.44 18.10 -42.36
N PRO A 12 33.96 17.02 -41.71
CA PRO A 12 32.75 17.09 -40.87
C PRO A 12 33.15 17.52 -39.46
N THR A 13 32.99 18.80 -39.18
CA THR A 13 33.05 19.30 -37.80
C THR A 13 31.91 18.74 -36.98
N ALA A 14 32.26 17.92 -35.99
CA ALA A 14 31.45 17.39 -34.96
C ALA A 14 30.66 18.49 -34.20
N ALA A 15 29.36 18.43 -34.24
CA ALA A 15 28.48 19.07 -33.27
C ALA A 15 27.94 18.00 -32.31
N THR A 16 28.70 17.73 -31.28
CA THR A 16 28.26 17.05 -30.08
C THR A 16 27.17 17.88 -29.39
N GLY A 17 25.91 17.68 -29.78
CA GLY A 17 24.75 18.12 -29.02
C GLY A 17 24.53 17.15 -27.85
N GLY A 18 25.14 17.48 -26.71
CA GLY A 18 24.86 16.79 -25.46
C GLY A 18 23.40 16.95 -25.11
N HIS A 19 22.63 15.86 -25.23
CA HIS A 19 21.33 15.76 -24.65
C HIS A 19 21.51 15.35 -23.17
N GLY A 20 21.67 16.37 -22.32
CA GLY A 20 21.64 16.18 -20.88
C GLY A 20 20.27 15.65 -20.45
N PRO A 21 20.20 14.70 -19.51
CA PRO A 21 18.94 14.30 -18.92
C PRO A 21 18.50 15.33 -17.85
N ASP A 22 18.06 16.50 -18.30
CA ASP A 22 17.34 17.45 -17.44
C ASP A 22 15.85 17.20 -17.56
N GLY A 23 15.40 16.21 -16.83
CA GLY A 23 14.01 15.83 -16.64
C GLY A 23 13.71 15.47 -15.21
N THR A 24 14.29 16.18 -14.23
CA THR A 24 13.73 16.23 -12.87
C THR A 24 12.47 17.09 -12.89
N ALA A 25 11.43 16.64 -13.58
CA ALA A 25 10.07 17.00 -13.24
C ALA A 25 9.90 16.53 -11.80
N GLY A 26 9.89 17.46 -10.84
CA GLY A 26 9.90 17.20 -9.41
C GLY A 26 8.90 16.11 -9.07
N ALA A 27 9.41 14.97 -8.62
CA ALA A 27 8.56 13.87 -8.15
C ALA A 27 7.64 14.46 -7.09
N LYS A 28 6.34 14.51 -7.39
CA LYS A 28 5.36 15.01 -6.45
C LYS A 28 5.44 14.13 -5.21
N ALA A 29 5.62 14.75 -4.04
CA ALA A 29 5.76 14.04 -2.79
C ALA A 29 4.59 13.07 -2.56
N VAL A 30 4.90 11.85 -2.16
CA VAL A 30 3.89 10.88 -1.73
C VAL A 30 3.15 11.46 -0.53
N ARG A 31 1.82 11.52 -0.60
CA ARG A 31 0.97 12.03 0.45
C ARG A 31 -0.01 10.97 0.94
N PRO A 32 -0.56 11.13 2.14
CA PRO A 32 -1.71 10.35 2.57
C PRO A 32 -2.88 10.45 1.58
N LEU A 33 -3.62 9.37 1.45
CA LEU A 33 -4.81 9.25 0.62
C LEU A 33 -6.04 9.08 1.50
N ASP A 34 -7.14 9.74 1.15
CA ASP A 34 -8.42 9.50 1.79
C ASP A 34 -9.01 8.13 1.40
N ARG A 35 -10.09 7.73 2.03
CA ARG A 35 -10.72 6.43 1.84
C ARG A 35 -11.17 6.19 0.39
N ILE A 36 -11.67 7.22 -0.29
CA ILE A 36 -12.13 7.11 -1.68
C ILE A 36 -10.93 7.05 -2.62
N GLU A 37 -9.93 7.91 -2.40
CA GLU A 37 -8.68 7.90 -3.16
C GLU A 37 -7.97 6.55 -3.10
N ARG A 38 -7.87 5.96 -1.90
CA ARG A 38 -7.30 4.61 -1.70
C ARG A 38 -8.03 3.56 -2.52
N ARG A 39 -9.37 3.56 -2.46
CA ARG A 39 -10.19 2.62 -3.23
C ARG A 39 -10.02 2.80 -4.73
N VAL A 40 -10.09 4.01 -5.23
CA VAL A 40 -9.94 4.34 -6.66
C VAL A 40 -8.54 3.94 -7.15
N PHE A 41 -7.51 4.29 -6.40
CA PHE A 41 -6.12 3.97 -6.76
C PHE A 41 -5.85 2.47 -6.77
N GLY A 42 -6.32 1.76 -5.74
CA GLY A 42 -6.24 0.29 -5.68
C GLY A 42 -6.95 -0.39 -6.86
N VAL A 43 -8.13 0.11 -7.26
CA VAL A 43 -8.86 -0.39 -8.44
C VAL A 43 -8.06 -0.17 -9.72
N LEU A 44 -7.48 1.01 -9.91
CA LEU A 44 -6.65 1.28 -11.09
C LEU A 44 -5.44 0.34 -11.18
N ILE A 45 -4.76 0.08 -10.06
CA ILE A 45 -3.64 -0.85 -9.99
C ILE A 45 -4.11 -2.28 -10.30
N GLU A 46 -5.15 -2.76 -9.60
CA GLU A 46 -5.67 -4.12 -9.80
C GLU A 46 -6.08 -4.36 -11.26
N LYS A 47 -6.85 -3.45 -11.85
CA LYS A 47 -7.38 -3.62 -13.20
C LYS A 47 -6.30 -3.53 -14.29
N ALA A 48 -5.27 -2.74 -14.08
CA ALA A 48 -4.10 -2.72 -14.97
C ALA A 48 -3.41 -4.10 -15.06
N LYS A 49 -3.46 -4.89 -13.98
CA LYS A 49 -2.83 -6.21 -13.87
C LYS A 49 -3.76 -7.35 -14.28
N THR A 50 -5.03 -7.27 -13.89
CA THR A 50 -5.98 -8.40 -14.03
C THR A 50 -6.85 -8.32 -15.28
N THR A 51 -7.04 -7.14 -15.84
CA THR A 51 -7.87 -6.92 -17.04
C THR A 51 -7.20 -5.91 -18.00
N PRO A 52 -5.98 -6.18 -18.50
CA PRO A 52 -5.21 -5.23 -19.31
C PRO A 52 -5.93 -4.81 -20.60
N ASP A 53 -6.72 -5.69 -21.20
CA ASP A 53 -7.49 -5.43 -22.43
C ASP A 53 -8.55 -4.34 -22.24
N GLN A 54 -9.02 -4.13 -21.00
CA GLN A 54 -10.01 -3.10 -20.67
C GLN A 54 -9.36 -1.83 -20.08
N TYR A 55 -8.05 -1.81 -19.96
CA TYR A 55 -7.29 -0.71 -19.37
C TYR A 55 -6.67 0.19 -20.46
N PRO A 56 -6.68 1.52 -20.32
CA PRO A 56 -7.14 2.37 -19.20
C PRO A 56 -8.68 2.38 -19.04
N LEU A 57 -9.16 2.61 -17.81
CA LEU A 57 -10.56 2.49 -17.43
C LEU A 57 -11.39 3.76 -17.74
N SER A 58 -12.63 3.59 -18.19
CA SER A 58 -13.61 4.68 -18.16
C SER A 58 -14.06 4.99 -16.73
N LEU A 59 -14.65 6.17 -16.49
CA LEU A 59 -15.18 6.55 -15.18
C LEU A 59 -16.17 5.50 -14.65
N ASN A 60 -17.13 5.06 -15.45
CA ASN A 60 -18.09 4.03 -15.08
C ASN A 60 -17.42 2.69 -14.71
N ALA A 61 -16.35 2.29 -15.42
CA ALA A 61 -15.59 1.08 -15.08
C ALA A 61 -14.88 1.22 -13.73
N VAL A 62 -14.37 2.41 -13.38
CA VAL A 62 -13.79 2.69 -12.07
C VAL A 62 -14.86 2.61 -10.98
N VAL A 63 -16.05 3.23 -11.18
CA VAL A 63 -17.18 3.15 -10.24
C VAL A 63 -17.56 1.68 -10.00
N THR A 64 -17.75 0.91 -11.06
CA THR A 64 -18.05 -0.53 -10.97
C THR A 64 -16.96 -1.28 -10.20
N GLY A 65 -15.69 -1.00 -10.48
CA GLY A 65 -14.55 -1.59 -9.79
C GLY A 65 -14.48 -1.24 -8.30
N CYS A 66 -14.83 0.00 -7.93
CA CYS A 66 -14.86 0.46 -6.54
C CYS A 66 -15.94 -0.25 -5.72
N ASN A 67 -17.09 -0.51 -6.33
CA ASN A 67 -18.29 -1.04 -5.67
C ASN A 67 -18.41 -2.57 -5.74
N GLN A 68 -17.38 -3.28 -6.21
CA GLN A 68 -17.37 -4.74 -6.20
C GLN A 68 -17.60 -5.27 -4.79
N LYS A 69 -18.43 -6.33 -4.66
CA LYS A 69 -18.74 -6.97 -3.38
C LYS A 69 -17.64 -7.94 -2.93
N SER A 70 -16.83 -8.42 -3.86
CA SER A 70 -15.69 -9.29 -3.60
C SER A 70 -14.37 -8.55 -3.76
N ASN A 71 -13.33 -9.01 -3.05
CA ASN A 71 -11.99 -8.44 -3.10
C ASN A 71 -11.91 -6.95 -2.68
N ARG A 72 -12.85 -6.52 -1.81
CA ARG A 72 -12.94 -5.17 -1.25
C ARG A 72 -13.28 -5.25 0.23
N ASP A 73 -12.52 -4.52 1.03
CA ASP A 73 -12.81 -4.35 2.45
C ASP A 73 -12.48 -2.90 2.85
N PRO A 74 -13.45 -2.17 3.40
CA PRO A 74 -14.87 -2.50 3.47
C PRO A 74 -15.55 -2.45 2.10
N VAL A 75 -16.69 -3.10 1.93
CA VAL A 75 -17.54 -2.90 0.76
C VAL A 75 -18.05 -1.46 0.76
N MET A 76 -17.98 -0.79 -0.40
CA MET A 76 -18.40 0.59 -0.56
C MET A 76 -19.52 0.68 -1.60
N ASN A 77 -20.27 1.77 -1.56
CA ASN A 77 -21.29 2.12 -2.56
C ASN A 77 -21.05 3.58 -2.97
N LEU A 78 -20.05 3.80 -3.83
CA LEU A 78 -19.66 5.11 -4.31
C LEU A 78 -20.45 5.48 -5.56
N ASP A 79 -20.91 6.72 -5.62
CA ASP A 79 -21.48 7.30 -6.84
C ASP A 79 -20.39 7.81 -7.81
N GLU A 80 -20.82 8.21 -8.99
CA GLU A 80 -19.93 8.67 -10.04
C GLU A 80 -19.19 9.97 -9.64
N GLU A 81 -19.87 10.86 -8.93
CA GLU A 81 -19.30 12.14 -8.49
C GLU A 81 -18.20 11.93 -7.44
N GLN A 82 -18.41 11.02 -6.49
CA GLN A 82 -17.42 10.68 -5.49
C GLN A 82 -16.17 10.08 -6.13
N VAL A 83 -16.33 9.17 -7.09
CA VAL A 83 -15.22 8.56 -7.83
C VAL A 83 -14.50 9.58 -8.69
N ALA A 84 -15.23 10.47 -9.36
CA ALA A 84 -14.65 11.55 -10.18
C ALA A 84 -13.81 12.52 -9.32
N ARG A 85 -14.27 12.87 -8.12
CA ARG A 85 -13.48 13.69 -7.17
C ARG A 85 -12.20 12.94 -6.73
N GLY A 86 -12.28 11.65 -6.39
CA GLY A 86 -11.11 10.84 -6.05
C GLY A 86 -10.10 10.76 -7.20
N LEU A 87 -10.56 10.57 -8.44
CA LEU A 87 -9.70 10.58 -9.63
C LEU A 87 -9.04 11.95 -9.84
N ALA A 88 -9.78 13.06 -9.67
CA ALA A 88 -9.24 14.40 -9.79
C ALA A 88 -8.12 14.64 -8.76
N ALA A 89 -8.33 14.26 -7.50
CA ALA A 89 -7.35 14.38 -6.43
C ALA A 89 -6.09 13.51 -6.68
N LEU A 90 -6.26 12.28 -7.17
CA LEU A 90 -5.15 11.39 -7.55
C LEU A 90 -4.34 11.96 -8.74
N ARG A 91 -5.00 12.57 -9.71
CA ARG A 91 -4.31 13.27 -10.82
C ARG A 91 -3.53 14.48 -10.32
N GLN A 92 -4.10 15.23 -9.42
CA GLN A 92 -3.47 16.41 -8.84
C GLN A 92 -2.18 16.07 -8.08
N CYS A 93 -2.15 14.95 -7.35
CA CYS A 93 -0.92 14.49 -6.67
C CYS A 93 0.01 13.66 -7.56
N GLY A 94 -0.36 13.35 -8.79
CA GLY A 94 0.46 12.59 -9.72
C GLY A 94 0.37 11.06 -9.60
N ALA A 95 -0.59 10.55 -8.83
CA ALA A 95 -0.82 9.11 -8.66
C ALA A 95 -1.62 8.48 -9.83
N ALA A 96 -2.38 9.30 -10.57
CA ALA A 96 -3.14 8.87 -11.73
C ALA A 96 -3.02 9.86 -12.90
N ALA A 97 -3.32 9.40 -14.10
CA ALA A 97 -3.43 10.22 -15.31
C ALA A 97 -4.74 9.96 -16.03
N GLU A 98 -5.24 11.01 -16.64
CA GLU A 98 -6.33 10.94 -17.62
C GLU A 98 -5.70 10.84 -19.02
N VAL A 99 -6.23 9.97 -19.84
CA VAL A 99 -5.79 9.76 -21.20
C VAL A 99 -7.00 9.75 -22.14
N PHE A 100 -6.84 10.29 -23.33
CA PHE A 100 -7.85 10.29 -24.36
C PHE A 100 -7.41 9.32 -25.46
N GLY A 101 -8.25 8.33 -25.76
CA GLY A 101 -8.07 7.45 -26.90
C GLY A 101 -8.56 8.10 -28.21
N ASN A 102 -8.74 7.31 -29.25
CA ASN A 102 -9.30 7.76 -30.55
C ASN A 102 -10.73 8.32 -30.46
N GLY A 103 -11.38 8.25 -29.28
CA GLY A 103 -12.68 8.85 -28.95
C GLY A 103 -12.53 9.97 -27.91
N ARG A 104 -13.57 10.82 -27.79
CA ARG A 104 -13.60 11.93 -26.81
C ARG A 104 -13.81 11.49 -25.36
N LEU A 105 -13.91 10.18 -25.10
CA LEU A 105 -14.14 9.65 -23.74
C LEU A 105 -12.83 9.59 -22.94
N ALA A 106 -12.83 10.27 -21.82
CA ALA A 106 -11.74 10.21 -20.85
C ALA A 106 -11.58 8.79 -20.29
N ARG A 107 -10.34 8.34 -20.18
CA ARG A 107 -9.96 7.11 -19.52
C ARG A 107 -8.86 7.40 -18.48
N TYR A 108 -8.75 6.54 -17.49
CA TYR A 108 -7.89 6.76 -16.34
C TYR A 108 -6.91 5.61 -16.18
N ARG A 109 -5.64 5.96 -15.91
CA ARG A 109 -4.58 5.01 -15.56
C ARG A 109 -3.85 5.44 -14.30
N HIS A 110 -3.30 4.48 -13.55
CA HIS A 110 -2.40 4.80 -12.45
C HIS A 110 -1.01 5.21 -12.96
N LEU A 111 -0.31 5.98 -12.14
CA LEU A 111 1.11 6.30 -12.25
C LEU A 111 1.86 5.77 -11.00
N GLY A 112 1.40 4.64 -10.48
CA GLY A 112 1.86 4.11 -9.19
C GLY A 112 3.33 3.72 -9.18
N TYR A 113 3.89 3.28 -10.30
CA TYR A 113 5.32 2.98 -10.39
C TYR A 113 6.18 4.21 -10.14
N GLU A 114 5.85 5.29 -10.84
CA GLU A 114 6.58 6.55 -10.79
C GLU A 114 6.29 7.31 -9.49
N TRP A 115 5.02 7.35 -9.10
CA TRP A 115 4.59 8.09 -7.92
C TRP A 115 5.10 7.50 -6.62
N LEU A 116 5.08 6.15 -6.49
CA LEU A 116 5.57 5.45 -5.30
C LEU A 116 7.05 5.02 -5.45
N GLY A 117 7.62 5.02 -6.66
CA GLY A 117 8.97 4.57 -6.95
C GLY A 117 9.18 3.08 -6.61
N VAL A 118 8.23 2.21 -6.97
CA VAL A 118 8.20 0.79 -6.59
C VAL A 118 8.23 -0.13 -7.80
N GLY A 119 8.66 -1.39 -7.59
CA GLY A 119 8.61 -2.45 -8.59
C GLY A 119 7.20 -3.04 -8.75
N LYS A 120 7.06 -3.99 -9.68
CA LYS A 120 5.77 -4.57 -10.04
C LYS A 120 5.12 -5.37 -8.91
N GLU A 121 5.90 -6.19 -8.20
CA GLU A 121 5.44 -6.99 -7.07
C GLU A 121 5.06 -6.08 -5.89
N GLU A 122 5.87 -5.06 -5.61
CA GLU A 122 5.62 -4.07 -4.56
C GLU A 122 4.35 -3.26 -4.83
N LEU A 123 4.11 -2.87 -6.10
CA LEU A 123 2.89 -2.18 -6.47
C LEU A 123 1.65 -3.08 -6.30
N SER A 124 1.76 -4.38 -6.58
CA SER A 124 0.68 -5.35 -6.38
C SER A 124 0.37 -5.58 -4.89
N ILE A 125 1.40 -5.62 -4.04
CA ILE A 125 1.27 -5.65 -2.58
C ILE A 125 0.51 -4.41 -2.10
N LEU A 126 0.93 -3.22 -2.52
CA LEU A 126 0.26 -1.97 -2.14
C LEU A 126 -1.16 -1.89 -2.69
N GLY A 127 -1.39 -2.30 -3.93
CA GLY A 127 -2.72 -2.37 -4.53
C GLY A 127 -3.70 -3.24 -3.74
N GLU A 128 -3.25 -4.41 -3.29
CA GLU A 128 -4.07 -5.31 -2.46
C GLU A 128 -4.38 -4.69 -1.08
N LEU A 129 -3.38 -4.07 -0.43
CA LEU A 129 -3.58 -3.38 0.85
C LEU A 129 -4.50 -2.16 0.73
N LEU A 130 -4.45 -1.42 -0.38
CA LEU A 130 -5.35 -0.29 -0.64
C LEU A 130 -6.81 -0.74 -0.84
N LEU A 131 -7.03 -1.94 -1.35
CA LEU A 131 -8.36 -2.50 -1.59
C LEU A 131 -8.98 -3.15 -0.37
N ARG A 132 -8.16 -3.72 0.53
CA ARG A 132 -8.64 -4.52 1.66
C ARG A 132 -8.15 -4.06 3.03
N GLY A 133 -7.23 -3.10 3.11
CA GLY A 133 -6.68 -2.64 4.38
C GLY A 133 -5.74 -3.67 5.02
N GLU A 134 -5.88 -3.84 6.33
CA GLU A 134 -5.01 -4.68 7.14
C GLU A 134 -5.15 -6.17 6.82
N GLN A 135 -4.00 -6.86 6.69
CA GLN A 135 -3.95 -8.29 6.36
C GLN A 135 -2.75 -8.97 7.02
N SER A 136 -2.83 -10.30 7.14
CA SER A 136 -1.66 -11.12 7.49
C SER A 136 -0.70 -11.28 6.30
N GLU A 137 0.59 -11.51 6.57
CA GLU A 137 1.58 -11.78 5.51
C GLU A 137 1.14 -12.92 4.58
N GLY A 138 0.54 -13.99 5.15
CA GLY A 138 0.11 -15.16 4.38
C GLY A 138 -1.04 -14.84 3.43
N ASP A 139 -2.08 -14.15 3.93
CA ASP A 139 -3.21 -13.71 3.13
C ASP A 139 -2.77 -12.74 2.03
N LEU A 140 -1.94 -11.77 2.39
CA LEU A 140 -1.42 -10.78 1.47
C LEU A 140 -0.65 -11.42 0.32
N ARG A 141 0.25 -12.39 0.62
CA ARG A 141 0.96 -13.12 -0.42
C ARG A 141 0.01 -13.81 -1.41
N GLY A 142 -0.94 -14.57 -0.88
CA GLY A 142 -1.90 -15.31 -1.70
C GLY A 142 -2.75 -14.40 -2.59
N ARG A 143 -3.14 -13.25 -2.07
CA ARG A 143 -4.01 -12.29 -2.77
C ARG A 143 -3.24 -11.43 -3.77
N ALA A 144 -2.10 -10.87 -3.39
CA ALA A 144 -1.27 -10.05 -4.26
C ALA A 144 -0.69 -10.86 -5.44
N SER A 145 -0.42 -12.15 -5.24
CA SER A 145 0.07 -13.06 -6.30
C SER A 145 -0.90 -13.24 -7.46
N ARG A 146 -2.16 -12.81 -7.33
CA ARG A 146 -3.12 -12.77 -8.46
C ARG A 146 -2.83 -11.63 -9.43
N MET A 147 -2.13 -10.60 -8.98
CA MET A 147 -1.73 -9.46 -9.81
C MET A 147 -0.32 -9.67 -10.38
N ASP A 148 0.65 -9.98 -9.52
CA ASP A 148 2.01 -10.38 -9.91
C ASP A 148 2.47 -11.55 -9.02
N PRO A 149 3.04 -12.62 -9.59
CA PRO A 149 3.44 -13.78 -8.82
C PRO A 149 4.50 -13.46 -7.76
N ILE A 150 4.25 -13.85 -6.52
CA ILE A 150 5.19 -13.79 -5.39
C ILE A 150 5.49 -15.23 -4.98
N ALA A 151 6.72 -15.68 -5.25
CA ALA A 151 7.10 -17.09 -5.18
C ALA A 151 6.82 -17.70 -3.80
N ASP A 152 7.30 -17.06 -2.75
CA ASP A 152 7.22 -17.56 -1.38
C ASP A 152 7.11 -16.42 -0.36
N LEU A 153 7.03 -16.80 0.91
CA LEU A 153 6.90 -15.85 2.01
C LEU A 153 8.21 -15.08 2.27
N ALA A 154 9.37 -15.67 1.96
CA ALA A 154 10.67 -15.00 2.11
C ALA A 154 10.79 -13.86 1.08
N THR A 155 10.40 -14.13 -0.16
CA THR A 155 10.31 -13.10 -1.23
C THR A 155 9.35 -11.99 -0.85
N LEU A 156 8.16 -12.30 -0.33
CA LEU A 156 7.24 -11.29 0.16
C LEU A 156 7.89 -10.42 1.25
N ARG A 157 8.51 -11.04 2.26
CA ARG A 157 9.14 -10.31 3.37
C ARG A 157 10.24 -9.37 2.90
N ALA A 158 11.04 -9.76 1.93
CA ALA A 158 12.05 -8.89 1.34
C ALA A 158 11.44 -7.63 0.69
N HIS A 159 10.26 -7.76 0.03
CA HIS A 159 9.52 -6.60 -0.47
C HIS A 159 8.93 -5.76 0.67
N LEU A 160 8.34 -6.39 1.68
CA LEU A 160 7.76 -5.70 2.82
C LEU A 160 8.80 -4.92 3.63
N ASP A 161 10.01 -5.45 3.80
CA ASP A 161 11.09 -4.74 4.48
C ASP A 161 11.45 -3.45 3.75
N ARG A 162 11.64 -3.49 2.43
CA ARG A 162 11.91 -2.30 1.62
C ARG A 162 10.77 -1.28 1.65
N LEU A 163 9.52 -1.76 1.60
CA LEU A 163 8.34 -0.90 1.69
C LEU A 163 8.22 -0.26 3.08
N ALA A 164 8.54 -1.00 4.15
CA ALA A 164 8.53 -0.51 5.52
C ALA A 164 9.60 0.57 5.76
N GLU A 165 10.83 0.37 5.25
CA GLU A 165 11.91 1.36 5.32
C GLU A 165 11.53 2.69 4.67
N ARG A 166 10.65 2.65 3.67
CA ARG A 166 10.14 3.82 2.96
C ARG A 166 8.82 4.36 3.51
N GLY A 167 8.30 3.77 4.59
CA GLY A 167 7.02 4.16 5.19
C GLY A 167 5.79 3.85 4.31
N LEU A 168 5.93 3.01 3.27
CA LEU A 168 4.83 2.63 2.38
C LEU A 168 3.95 1.51 2.94
N ILE A 169 4.43 0.79 3.95
CA ILE A 169 3.63 -0.10 4.79
C ILE A 169 3.87 0.20 6.27
N VAL A 170 2.91 -0.22 7.09
CA VAL A 170 2.96 -0.10 8.55
C VAL A 170 2.63 -1.45 9.17
N TRP A 171 3.49 -1.93 10.05
CA TRP A 171 3.25 -3.12 10.85
C TRP A 171 2.24 -2.82 11.96
N ARG A 172 1.24 -3.67 12.12
CA ARG A 172 0.14 -3.51 13.09
C ARG A 172 0.24 -4.47 14.27
N SER A 173 1.08 -5.49 14.16
CA SER A 173 1.34 -6.44 15.24
C SER A 173 2.83 -6.77 15.37
N PRO A 174 3.26 -7.33 16.52
CA PRO A 174 4.64 -7.76 16.73
C PRO A 174 5.09 -8.81 15.71
N PRO A 175 6.40 -8.99 15.53
CA PRO A 175 6.95 -10.09 14.74
C PRO A 175 6.45 -11.44 15.25
N GLY A 176 6.04 -12.33 14.34
CA GLY A 176 5.53 -13.64 14.66
C GLY A 176 4.66 -14.24 13.56
N ARG A 177 4.12 -15.44 13.82
CA ARG A 177 3.20 -16.09 12.88
C ARG A 177 1.90 -15.27 12.76
N GLY A 178 1.48 -15.02 11.52
CA GLY A 178 0.27 -14.24 11.26
C GLY A 178 0.43 -12.74 11.47
N ARG A 179 1.66 -12.21 11.43
CA ARG A 179 1.95 -10.79 11.59
C ARG A 179 1.07 -9.94 10.66
N LEU A 180 0.44 -8.91 11.24
CA LEU A 180 -0.48 -8.00 10.54
C LEU A 180 0.23 -6.75 10.04
N LEU A 181 -0.18 -6.27 8.88
CA LEU A 181 0.33 -5.04 8.27
C LEU A 181 -0.74 -4.35 7.43
N THR A 182 -0.54 -3.06 7.19
CA THR A 182 -1.36 -2.24 6.28
C THR A 182 -0.48 -1.31 5.45
N HIS A 183 -1.05 -0.59 4.48
CA HIS A 183 -0.31 0.43 3.73
C HIS A 183 -0.03 1.67 4.58
N GLY A 184 1.06 2.39 4.27
CA GLY A 184 1.49 3.62 4.95
C GLY A 184 0.84 4.91 4.43
N LEU A 185 -0.14 4.82 3.51
CA LEU A 185 -0.80 5.98 2.90
C LEU A 185 -2.07 6.41 3.66
N LEU A 186 -2.10 6.18 4.98
CA LEU A 186 -3.21 6.59 5.84
C LEU A 186 -3.06 8.05 6.26
N PRO A 187 -4.15 8.85 6.33
CA PRO A 187 -4.15 10.11 7.04
C PRO A 187 -3.74 9.93 8.50
N ALA A 188 -3.18 10.98 9.11
CA ALA A 188 -2.65 10.92 10.48
C ALA A 188 -3.72 10.47 11.49
N GLU A 189 -4.98 10.91 11.32
CA GLU A 189 -6.09 10.54 12.18
C GLU A 189 -6.44 9.04 12.09
N GLU A 190 -6.34 8.44 10.91
CA GLU A 190 -6.57 7.01 10.69
C GLU A 190 -5.35 6.15 11.05
N SER A 191 -4.18 6.79 11.13
CA SER A 191 -2.91 6.12 11.46
C SER A 191 -2.74 5.86 12.96
N GLN A 192 -3.59 6.40 13.83
CA GLN A 192 -3.52 6.31 15.31
C GLN A 192 -3.90 4.91 15.85
N GLY A 193 -3.43 3.85 15.24
CA GLY A 193 -3.50 2.49 15.75
C GLY A 193 -2.12 1.98 16.14
N SER A 194 -2.04 0.77 16.67
CA SER A 194 -0.76 0.14 17.01
C SER A 194 0.20 0.17 15.82
N HIS A 195 1.22 1.00 15.91
CA HIS A 195 2.36 1.01 15.00
C HIS A 195 3.44 0.13 15.63
N TRP A 196 3.82 -0.95 14.97
CA TRP A 196 4.89 -1.81 15.42
C TRP A 196 6.15 -1.55 14.58
N PRO A 197 7.33 -1.36 15.21
CA PRO A 197 8.55 -1.14 14.46
C PRO A 197 8.89 -2.35 13.57
N PRO A 198 9.64 -2.16 12.48
CA PRO A 198 10.13 -3.27 11.67
C PRO A 198 10.95 -4.24 12.54
N ALA A 199 10.94 -5.53 12.19
CA ALA A 199 11.71 -6.54 12.92
C ALA A 199 13.20 -6.22 12.84
N THR A 200 13.90 -6.30 13.96
CA THR A 200 15.38 -6.19 14.00
C THR A 200 16.01 -7.41 13.30
N ALA A 201 17.27 -7.27 12.87
CA ALA A 201 18.01 -8.36 12.21
C ALA A 201 17.99 -9.66 13.05
N ALA A 202 18.19 -9.55 14.38
CA ALA A 202 18.14 -10.70 15.29
C ALA A 202 16.75 -11.37 15.36
N GLN A 203 15.67 -10.59 15.25
CA GLN A 203 14.29 -11.12 15.20
C GLN A 203 13.96 -11.78 13.85
N ARG A 204 14.63 -11.36 12.76
CA ARG A 204 14.48 -11.97 11.42
C ARG A 204 15.17 -13.34 11.38
N GLU A 205 16.36 -13.47 11.94
CA GLU A 205 17.11 -14.74 12.03
C GLU A 205 16.38 -15.80 12.86
N ALA A 206 15.74 -15.40 13.96
CA ALA A 206 14.94 -16.30 14.78
C ALA A 206 13.70 -16.87 14.05
N VAL A 207 13.14 -16.14 13.07
CA VAL A 207 11.98 -16.59 12.27
C VAL A 207 12.40 -17.41 11.05
N THR A 208 13.61 -17.21 10.51
CA THR A 208 14.14 -17.97 9.35
C THR A 208 14.80 -19.26 9.73
N SER A 209 15.33 -19.39 10.94
CA SER A 209 15.93 -20.64 11.48
C SER A 209 14.90 -21.67 11.98
N GLY A 210 13.61 -21.38 11.89
CA GLY A 210 12.50 -22.28 12.24
C GLY A 210 12.09 -23.26 11.15
N GLY A 211 13.00 -23.64 10.25
CA GLY A 211 12.83 -24.76 9.32
C GLY A 211 13.32 -26.05 9.99
N ASP A 212 12.37 -26.87 10.41
CA ASP A 212 12.53 -28.30 10.71
C ASP A 212 13.55 -28.66 11.80
N SER A 213 13.23 -28.38 13.05
CA SER A 213 13.50 -29.21 14.24
C SER A 213 12.96 -28.46 15.46
N LEU A 214 11.91 -28.96 16.03
CA LEU A 214 11.43 -28.57 17.34
C LEU A 214 12.50 -28.95 18.41
N PRO A 215 12.95 -27.98 19.20
CA PRO A 215 12.97 -28.23 20.62
C PRO A 215 11.61 -27.73 21.14
N VAL A 216 10.75 -28.67 21.45
CA VAL A 216 9.64 -28.49 22.38
C VAL A 216 10.23 -28.05 23.70
N ALA A 217 10.49 -26.76 23.90
CA ALA A 217 10.29 -26.13 25.17
C ALA A 217 8.84 -25.77 25.20
N ALA A 218 8.02 -26.71 25.61
CA ALA A 218 6.65 -26.51 25.98
C ALA A 218 6.58 -25.46 27.09
N ALA A 219 6.45 -24.18 26.71
CA ALA A 219 5.54 -23.34 27.47
C ALA A 219 4.19 -24.00 27.23
N SER A 220 3.68 -24.70 28.22
CA SER A 220 2.46 -25.47 28.12
C SER A 220 1.34 -24.52 27.71
N ASP A 221 0.35 -25.00 26.96
CA ASP A 221 -0.87 -24.23 26.66
C ASP A 221 -1.47 -23.64 27.96
N ALA A 222 -1.15 -24.20 29.10
CA ALA A 222 -1.43 -23.71 30.44
C ALA A 222 -0.72 -22.37 30.75
N ASP A 223 0.57 -22.20 30.43
CA ASP A 223 1.32 -20.95 30.72
C ASP A 223 0.82 -19.79 29.84
N THR A 224 0.41 -20.08 28.61
CA THR A 224 -0.23 -19.09 27.72
C THR A 224 -1.64 -18.75 28.17
N LEU A 225 -2.43 -19.70 28.64
CA LEU A 225 -3.73 -19.49 29.24
C LEU A 225 -3.63 -18.64 30.52
N ASP A 226 -2.73 -18.98 31.42
CA ASP A 226 -2.47 -18.23 32.66
C ASP A 226 -2.00 -16.79 32.40
N ALA A 227 -1.22 -16.56 31.33
CA ALA A 227 -0.81 -15.23 30.93
C ALA A 227 -1.97 -14.42 30.33
N LEU A 228 -2.86 -15.09 29.59
CA LEU A 228 -4.06 -14.46 29.01
C LEU A 228 -5.08 -14.13 30.12
N GLU A 229 -5.32 -15.04 31.06
CA GLU A 229 -6.20 -14.81 32.21
C GLU A 229 -5.72 -13.65 33.07
N ARG A 230 -4.43 -13.56 33.37
CA ARG A 230 -3.84 -12.40 34.07
C ARG A 230 -4.09 -11.09 33.32
N ARG A 231 -3.95 -11.09 32.01
CA ARG A 231 -4.14 -9.90 31.17
C ARG A 231 -5.61 -9.49 31.09
N VAL A 232 -6.53 -10.45 31.08
CA VAL A 232 -7.98 -10.20 31.15
C VAL A 232 -8.32 -9.59 32.51
N ALA A 233 -7.84 -10.16 33.61
CA ALA A 233 -8.09 -9.64 34.96
C ALA A 233 -7.53 -8.20 35.14
N ASP A 234 -6.40 -7.87 34.55
CA ASP A 234 -5.84 -6.52 34.58
C ASP A 234 -6.68 -5.52 33.77
N LEU A 235 -7.17 -5.94 32.61
CA LEU A 235 -8.08 -5.12 31.81
C LEU A 235 -9.41 -4.87 32.50
N GLU A 236 -10.01 -5.89 33.12
CA GLU A 236 -11.24 -5.76 33.89
C GLU A 236 -11.09 -4.79 35.06
N ARG A 237 -9.94 -4.86 35.78
CA ARG A 237 -9.62 -3.92 36.86
C ARG A 237 -9.51 -2.48 36.34
N THR A 238 -8.83 -2.28 35.22
CA THR A 238 -8.67 -0.96 34.60
C THR A 238 -10.01 -0.38 34.15
N VAL A 239 -10.86 -1.21 33.55
CA VAL A 239 -12.22 -0.81 33.15
C VAL A 239 -13.06 -0.43 34.37
N ALA A 240 -13.00 -1.20 35.45
CA ALA A 240 -13.72 -0.89 36.70
C ALA A 240 -13.27 0.44 37.28
N GLU A 241 -11.97 0.71 37.33
CA GLU A 241 -11.41 1.97 37.81
C GLU A 241 -11.83 3.17 36.94
N VAL A 242 -11.85 3.02 35.62
CA VAL A 242 -12.32 4.08 34.71
C VAL A 242 -13.81 4.36 34.90
N LEU A 243 -14.63 3.32 35.06
CA LEU A 243 -16.07 3.47 35.32
C LEU A 243 -16.34 4.17 36.67
N GLU A 244 -15.58 3.84 37.70
CA GLU A 244 -15.71 4.47 39.01
C GLU A 244 -15.33 5.96 38.97
N ARG A 245 -14.27 6.31 38.25
CA ARG A 245 -13.85 7.70 37.99
C ARG A 245 -14.90 8.45 37.16
N LEU A 246 -15.50 7.82 36.16
CA LEU A 246 -16.58 8.42 35.38
C LEU A 246 -17.81 8.72 36.24
N ALA A 247 -18.23 7.74 37.03
CA ALA A 247 -19.34 7.93 38.00
C ALA A 247 -19.07 8.98 39.07
N ALA A 248 -17.81 9.17 39.46
CA ALA A 248 -17.41 10.25 40.38
C ALA A 248 -17.52 11.65 39.71
N VAL A 249 -17.12 11.77 38.46
CA VAL A 249 -17.23 13.02 37.68
C VAL A 249 -18.71 13.38 37.41
N GLU A 250 -19.55 12.39 37.06
CA GLU A 250 -20.99 12.60 36.87
C GLU A 250 -21.69 13.07 38.16
N ARG A 251 -21.35 12.47 39.30
CA ARG A 251 -21.84 12.92 40.61
C ARG A 251 -21.40 14.32 40.97
N ALA A 252 -20.15 14.69 40.67
CA ALA A 252 -19.64 16.03 40.91
C ALA A 252 -20.30 17.08 39.98
N GLY A 253 -20.62 16.69 38.74
CA GLY A 253 -21.30 17.58 37.79
C GLY A 253 -22.80 17.79 38.07
N SER A 254 -23.44 16.92 38.84
CA SER A 254 -24.88 17.05 39.21
C SER A 254 -25.15 17.87 40.45
N VAL A 255 -24.13 18.22 41.23
CA VAL A 255 -24.26 19.06 42.49
C VAL A 255 -24.13 20.54 42.19
N GLY A 256 -23.87 20.94 40.96
CA GLY A 256 -23.68 22.33 40.54
C GLY A 256 -24.83 22.97 39.75
N ARG A 257 -26.06 22.42 39.84
CA ARG A 257 -27.26 23.05 39.27
C ARG A 257 -28.29 23.34 40.35
#